data_442dc4e5cd35eaa74f243d689d8b13fe
#
_entry.id   442dc4e5cd35eaa74f243d689d8b13fe
#
_cell.length_a   1.000
_cell.length_b   1.000
_cell.length_c   1.000
_cell.angle_alpha   90.00
_cell.angle_beta   90.00
_cell.angle_gamma   90.00
#
_symmetry.space_group_name_H-M   'P 1'
#
loop_
_entity.id
_entity.type
_entity.pdbx_description
1 polymer ?
#
loop_
_entity_poly.entity_id
_entity_poly.type
_entity_poly.pdbx_seq_one_letter_code
_entity_poly.pdbx_strand_id
1 'polypeptide(L)'
;MAKSGVKFKDTMAAYDRLRGEIAGRKFAPVYLLMGEEAFFIDALCDLLASTILQESERAFNQLTVYGRDSDAGQVVNLCRQMPMMGSYQVVILKEAQQLRGLDKLSLYTSKPSPTTILIVCHKEKNVDKHSQLYKSIAQHGAVLESVRPRDYEIGPWLAQFVASKGCTIDAKAQAMLTDHLGTDLAKISNELGKLLLSLPEGTKKITDAHIEQNIGISKDFNNFELCKAVTGQNLEQALRIADHFARNP
;
A
#
# COMPACT_ATOMS: atom_id res chain seq x y z
N MET A 1 1.22 -11.78 -21.00
CA MET A 1 0.79 -11.40 -19.63
C MET A 1 -0.71 -11.24 -19.64
N ALA A 2 -1.47 -12.08 -18.95
CA ALA A 2 -2.92 -11.90 -18.81
C ALA A 2 -3.15 -10.63 -17.97
N LYS A 3 -3.77 -9.61 -18.56
CA LYS A 3 -4.20 -8.42 -17.80
C LYS A 3 -5.14 -8.88 -16.70
N SER A 4 -4.78 -8.63 -15.45
CA SER A 4 -5.71 -8.75 -14.33
C SER A 4 -7.01 -8.02 -14.68
N GLY A 5 -8.17 -8.69 -14.55
CA GLY A 5 -9.46 -8.04 -14.74
C GLY A 5 -9.85 -7.10 -13.59
N VAL A 6 -9.02 -7.03 -12.54
CA VAL A 6 -9.20 -6.19 -11.35
C VAL A 6 -8.81 -4.74 -11.69
N LYS A 7 -9.65 -3.79 -11.27
CA LYS A 7 -9.41 -2.36 -11.43
C LYS A 7 -8.89 -1.78 -10.13
N PHE A 8 -8.24 -0.62 -10.18
CA PHE A 8 -7.72 0.08 -9.01
C PHE A 8 -8.80 0.33 -7.93
N LYS A 9 -10.00 0.69 -8.34
CA LYS A 9 -11.14 0.84 -7.41
C LYS A 9 -11.49 -0.45 -6.65
N ASP A 10 -11.29 -1.62 -7.29
CA ASP A 10 -11.56 -2.92 -6.65
C ASP A 10 -10.45 -3.24 -5.62
N THR A 11 -9.20 -2.86 -5.91
CA THR A 11 -8.08 -2.89 -4.95
C THR A 11 -8.40 -2.03 -3.73
N MET A 12 -8.84 -0.78 -3.93
CA MET A 12 -9.18 0.13 -2.82
C MET A 12 -10.32 -0.44 -1.96
N ALA A 13 -11.39 -0.93 -2.60
CA ALA A 13 -12.52 -1.53 -1.88
C ALA A 13 -12.11 -2.77 -1.07
N ALA A 14 -11.27 -3.64 -1.64
CA ALA A 14 -10.74 -4.82 -0.95
C ALA A 14 -9.81 -4.41 0.21
N TYR A 15 -8.95 -3.41 0.00
CA TYR A 15 -8.07 -2.86 1.03
C TYR A 15 -8.87 -2.30 2.22
N ASP A 16 -9.87 -1.45 1.96
CA ASP A 16 -10.68 -0.83 3.01
C ASP A 16 -11.48 -1.87 3.79
N ARG A 17 -12.04 -2.88 3.12
CA ARG A 17 -12.74 -4.01 3.75
C ARG A 17 -11.79 -4.77 4.68
N LEU A 18 -10.63 -5.20 4.19
CA LEU A 18 -9.66 -5.95 4.99
C LEU A 18 -9.14 -5.12 6.16
N ARG A 19 -8.87 -3.82 5.95
CA ARG A 19 -8.48 -2.90 7.02
C ARG A 19 -9.55 -2.82 8.13
N GLY A 20 -10.82 -2.76 7.74
CA GLY A 20 -11.95 -2.77 8.68
C GLY A 20 -12.07 -4.08 9.46
N GLU A 21 -11.90 -5.23 8.78
CA GLU A 21 -11.90 -6.56 9.42
C GLU A 21 -10.77 -6.70 10.42
N ILE A 22 -9.54 -6.27 10.05
CA ILE A 22 -8.37 -6.28 10.92
C ILE A 22 -8.55 -5.37 12.14
N ALA A 23 -9.04 -4.14 11.94
CA ALA A 23 -9.34 -3.21 13.04
C ALA A 23 -10.40 -3.77 14.00
N GLY A 24 -11.38 -4.52 13.48
CA GLY A 24 -12.38 -5.26 14.24
C GLY A 24 -11.87 -6.60 14.84
N ARG A 25 -10.56 -6.87 14.75
CA ARG A 25 -9.89 -8.12 15.20
C ARG A 25 -10.49 -9.39 14.61
N LYS A 26 -11.00 -9.31 13.38
CA LYS A 26 -11.47 -10.47 12.61
C LYS A 26 -10.35 -10.92 11.68
N PHE A 27 -9.59 -11.91 12.11
CA PHE A 27 -8.42 -12.38 11.37
C PHE A 27 -8.73 -13.65 10.58
N ALA A 28 -8.29 -13.67 9.32
CA ALA A 28 -8.27 -14.87 8.50
C ALA A 28 -6.98 -15.68 8.81
N PRO A 29 -7.00 -17.01 8.71
CA PRO A 29 -5.82 -17.82 8.97
C PRO A 29 -4.71 -17.64 7.95
N VAL A 30 -5.03 -17.19 6.73
CA VAL A 30 -4.06 -16.92 5.67
C VAL A 30 -4.44 -15.66 4.91
N TYR A 31 -3.46 -14.79 4.68
CA TYR A 31 -3.56 -13.62 3.82
C TYR A 31 -2.64 -13.78 2.61
N LEU A 32 -3.18 -13.64 1.41
CA LEU A 32 -2.40 -13.49 0.17
C LEU A 32 -2.51 -12.04 -0.29
N LEU A 33 -1.46 -11.27 -0.07
CA LEU A 33 -1.34 -9.89 -0.49
C LEU A 33 -0.45 -9.87 -1.74
N MET A 34 -1.05 -9.71 -2.93
CA MET A 34 -0.33 -9.86 -4.19
C MET A 34 -0.62 -8.72 -5.17
N GLY A 35 0.30 -8.49 -6.11
CA GLY A 35 0.09 -7.58 -7.22
C GLY A 35 1.23 -6.60 -7.48
N GLU A 36 0.97 -5.67 -8.40
CA GLU A 36 1.96 -4.71 -8.89
C GLU A 36 2.16 -3.49 -7.98
N GLU A 37 1.10 -3.09 -7.23
CA GLU A 37 1.17 -1.94 -6.33
C GLU A 37 1.56 -2.37 -4.91
N ALA A 38 2.81 -2.10 -4.56
CA ALA A 38 3.39 -2.52 -3.28
C ALA A 38 2.79 -1.80 -2.07
N PHE A 39 2.30 -0.55 -2.25
CA PHE A 39 1.79 0.28 -1.16
C PHE A 39 0.71 -0.43 -0.32
N PHE A 40 -0.31 -1.00 -0.97
CA PHE A 40 -1.40 -1.66 -0.26
C PHE A 40 -0.97 -2.98 0.39
N ILE A 41 -0.02 -3.69 -0.24
CA ILE A 41 0.55 -4.94 0.29
C ILE A 41 1.30 -4.65 1.58
N ASP A 42 2.20 -3.66 1.57
CA ASP A 42 2.99 -3.27 2.73
C ASP A 42 2.10 -2.70 3.84
N ALA A 43 1.16 -1.81 3.51
CA ALA A 43 0.25 -1.20 4.48
C ALA A 43 -0.62 -2.24 5.22
N LEU A 44 -1.16 -3.26 4.53
CA LEU A 44 -1.90 -4.33 5.19
C LEU A 44 -1.00 -5.29 5.96
N CYS A 45 0.19 -5.60 5.44
CA CYS A 45 1.16 -6.43 6.14
C CYS A 45 1.56 -5.79 7.48
N ASP A 46 1.89 -4.50 7.47
CA ASP A 46 2.30 -3.76 8.67
C ASP A 46 1.12 -3.60 9.66
N LEU A 47 -0.09 -3.38 9.15
CA LEU A 47 -1.30 -3.34 9.99
C LEU A 47 -1.54 -4.68 10.67
N LEU A 48 -1.47 -5.80 9.95
CA LEU A 48 -1.59 -7.16 10.51
C LEU A 48 -0.50 -7.41 11.57
N ALA A 49 0.76 -7.13 11.23
CA ALA A 49 1.90 -7.30 12.12
C ALA A 49 1.77 -6.52 13.43
N SER A 50 1.14 -5.33 13.37
CA SER A 50 0.95 -4.48 14.55
C SER A 50 -0.32 -4.76 15.34
N THR A 51 -1.34 -5.41 14.75
CA THR A 51 -2.66 -5.56 15.36
C THR A 51 -2.92 -6.94 15.95
N ILE A 52 -2.37 -8.02 15.36
CA ILE A 52 -2.66 -9.40 15.76
C ILE A 52 -2.16 -9.67 17.17
N LEU A 53 -0.88 -9.39 17.44
CA LEU A 53 -0.18 -9.66 18.68
C LEU A 53 0.02 -8.38 19.49
N GLN A 54 0.01 -8.53 20.81
CA GLN A 54 0.50 -7.49 21.71
C GLN A 54 2.02 -7.33 21.57
N GLU A 55 2.56 -6.19 21.93
CA GLU A 55 3.99 -5.91 21.78
C GLU A 55 4.87 -6.92 22.53
N SER A 56 4.47 -7.33 23.72
CA SER A 56 5.17 -8.34 24.52
C SER A 56 5.17 -9.74 23.90
N GLU A 57 4.17 -10.06 23.06
CA GLU A 57 4.05 -11.38 22.41
C GLU A 57 4.85 -11.47 21.10
N ARG A 58 5.12 -10.32 20.44
CA ARG A 58 5.74 -10.28 19.11
C ARG A 58 7.12 -10.92 19.08
N ALA A 59 7.92 -10.71 20.11
CA ALA A 59 9.28 -11.26 20.18
C ALA A 59 9.33 -12.80 20.08
N PHE A 60 8.27 -13.47 20.52
CA PHE A 60 8.20 -14.95 20.55
C PHE A 60 7.32 -15.54 19.48
N ASN A 61 6.28 -14.81 19.05
CA ASN A 61 5.21 -15.35 18.20
C ASN A 61 5.11 -14.70 16.82
N GLN A 62 5.99 -13.72 16.49
CA GLN A 62 6.02 -13.12 15.16
C GLN A 62 7.33 -13.43 14.46
N LEU A 63 7.23 -14.15 13.34
CA LEU A 63 8.37 -14.55 12.54
C LEU A 63 8.26 -13.93 11.16
N THR A 64 9.31 -13.23 10.73
CA THR A 64 9.41 -12.70 9.37
C THR A 64 10.48 -13.46 8.61
N VAL A 65 10.10 -14.01 7.46
CA VAL A 65 10.99 -14.73 6.54
C VAL A 65 10.94 -14.11 5.16
N TYR A 66 12.03 -14.19 4.43
CA TYR A 66 12.14 -13.67 3.07
C TYR A 66 12.18 -14.84 2.07
N GLY A 67 11.46 -14.68 0.95
CA GLY A 67 11.34 -15.74 -0.05
C GLY A 67 12.68 -16.21 -0.62
N ARG A 68 13.63 -15.30 -0.81
CA ARG A 68 14.98 -15.62 -1.32
C ARG A 68 15.80 -16.49 -0.36
N ASP A 69 15.59 -16.33 0.95
CA ASP A 69 16.40 -16.97 2.01
C ASP A 69 15.72 -18.22 2.58
N SER A 70 14.56 -18.61 2.02
CA SER A 70 13.73 -19.70 2.54
C SER A 70 13.20 -20.60 1.42
N ASP A 71 12.63 -21.72 1.81
CA ASP A 71 11.83 -22.57 0.94
C ASP A 71 10.43 -22.86 1.54
N ALA A 72 9.53 -23.37 0.72
CA ALA A 72 8.15 -23.63 1.15
C ALA A 72 8.05 -24.63 2.31
N GLY A 73 8.96 -25.60 2.41
CA GLY A 73 8.99 -26.57 3.51
C GLY A 73 9.29 -25.90 4.85
N GLN A 74 10.27 -25.00 4.86
CA GLN A 74 10.61 -24.21 6.05
C GLN A 74 9.43 -23.34 6.49
N VAL A 75 8.78 -22.63 5.57
CA VAL A 75 7.59 -21.80 5.88
C VAL A 75 6.45 -22.65 6.45
N VAL A 76 6.17 -23.82 5.84
CA VAL A 76 5.14 -24.74 6.34
C VAL A 76 5.47 -25.25 7.75
N ASN A 77 6.74 -25.57 8.02
CA ASN A 77 7.17 -26.01 9.34
C ASN A 77 6.99 -24.91 10.39
N LEU A 78 7.33 -23.66 10.06
CA LEU A 78 7.08 -22.50 10.95
C LEU A 78 5.58 -22.33 11.22
N CYS A 79 4.73 -22.45 10.20
CA CYS A 79 3.29 -22.32 10.36
C CYS A 79 2.64 -23.45 11.19
N ARG A 80 3.32 -24.56 11.39
CA ARG A 80 2.83 -25.69 12.22
C ARG A 80 3.28 -25.64 13.68
N GLN A 81 4.14 -24.69 14.03
CA GLN A 81 4.54 -24.49 15.42
C GLN A 81 3.39 -23.90 16.23
N MET A 82 3.37 -24.22 17.52
CA MET A 82 2.38 -23.64 18.44
C MET A 82 2.88 -22.29 18.97
N PRO A 83 1.99 -21.31 19.17
CA PRO A 83 2.37 -20.05 19.79
C PRO A 83 2.88 -20.25 21.21
N MET A 84 3.87 -19.43 21.59
CA MET A 84 4.39 -19.39 22.96
C MET A 84 3.60 -18.36 23.78
N MET A 85 2.86 -18.81 24.78
CA MET A 85 2.11 -17.94 25.72
C MET A 85 1.19 -16.89 25.07
N GLY A 86 0.61 -17.20 23.91
CA GLY A 86 -0.28 -16.30 23.17
C GLY A 86 -1.35 -17.06 22.41
N SER A 87 -2.32 -16.32 21.84
CA SER A 87 -3.43 -16.90 21.05
C SER A 87 -3.01 -17.23 19.62
N TYR A 88 -2.06 -16.50 19.07
CA TYR A 88 -1.64 -16.65 17.67
C TYR A 88 -0.13 -16.67 17.52
N GLN A 89 0.33 -17.47 16.56
CA GLN A 89 1.62 -17.30 15.89
C GLN A 89 1.40 -16.58 14.57
N VAL A 90 2.24 -15.60 14.27
CA VAL A 90 2.20 -14.84 13.02
C VAL A 90 3.44 -15.14 12.20
N VAL A 91 3.26 -15.66 11.00
CA VAL A 91 4.35 -15.91 10.03
C VAL A 91 4.18 -14.96 8.86
N ILE A 92 5.14 -14.08 8.67
CA ILE A 92 5.16 -13.09 7.59
C ILE A 92 6.16 -13.53 6.55
N LEU A 93 5.70 -13.92 5.37
CA LEU A 93 6.53 -14.25 4.22
C LEU A 93 6.61 -13.03 3.30
N LYS A 94 7.74 -12.32 3.36
CA LYS A 94 8.05 -11.20 2.45
C LYS A 94 8.72 -11.72 1.18
N GLU A 95 8.53 -11.00 0.06
CA GLU A 95 9.10 -11.36 -1.25
C GLU A 95 8.76 -12.81 -1.69
N ALA A 96 7.50 -13.21 -1.48
CA ALA A 96 7.06 -14.56 -1.78
C ALA A 96 7.27 -14.97 -3.25
N GLN A 97 7.39 -14.00 -4.18
CA GLN A 97 7.72 -14.27 -5.59
C GLN A 97 9.10 -14.90 -5.79
N GLN A 98 9.97 -14.83 -4.79
CA GLN A 98 11.31 -15.41 -4.81
C GLN A 98 11.39 -16.75 -4.06
N LEU A 99 10.30 -17.18 -3.41
CA LEU A 99 10.27 -18.41 -2.63
C LEU A 99 10.41 -19.66 -3.54
N ARG A 100 11.35 -20.52 -3.22
CA ARG A 100 11.50 -21.81 -3.89
C ARG A 100 10.33 -22.73 -3.54
N GLY A 101 9.61 -23.17 -4.59
CA GLY A 101 8.48 -24.07 -4.42
C GLY A 101 7.24 -23.44 -3.81
N LEU A 102 6.95 -22.16 -4.12
CA LEU A 102 5.81 -21.39 -3.62
C LEU A 102 4.49 -22.19 -3.63
N ASP A 103 4.20 -22.94 -4.71
CA ASP A 103 2.97 -23.73 -4.83
C ASP A 103 2.82 -24.82 -3.76
N LYS A 104 3.93 -25.29 -3.17
CA LYS A 104 3.91 -26.28 -2.08
C LYS A 104 3.33 -25.71 -0.79
N LEU A 105 3.18 -24.40 -0.64
CA LEU A 105 2.44 -23.80 0.47
C LEU A 105 0.97 -24.26 0.49
N SER A 106 0.44 -24.71 -0.65
CA SER A 106 -0.90 -25.32 -0.74
C SER A 106 -1.10 -26.51 0.22
N LEU A 107 -0.03 -27.23 0.57
CA LEU A 107 -0.05 -28.31 1.57
C LEU A 107 -0.45 -27.82 2.98
N TYR A 108 -0.17 -26.54 3.29
CA TYR A 108 -0.57 -25.91 4.54
C TYR A 108 -1.88 -25.13 4.38
N THR A 109 -2.00 -24.33 3.30
CA THR A 109 -3.14 -23.40 3.13
C THR A 109 -4.46 -24.12 2.84
N SER A 110 -4.43 -25.40 2.45
CA SER A 110 -5.63 -26.25 2.31
C SER A 110 -6.25 -26.65 3.66
N LYS A 111 -5.44 -26.67 4.74
CA LYS A 111 -5.90 -26.94 6.10
C LYS A 111 -5.01 -26.14 7.08
N PRO A 112 -5.22 -24.82 7.16
CA PRO A 112 -4.41 -23.96 8.01
C PRO A 112 -4.66 -24.24 9.50
N SER A 113 -3.63 -24.04 10.32
CA SER A 113 -3.77 -24.10 11.79
C SER A 113 -4.65 -22.94 12.27
N PRO A 114 -5.57 -23.19 13.21
CA PRO A 114 -6.42 -22.13 13.78
C PRO A 114 -5.63 -21.14 14.66
N THR A 115 -4.45 -21.52 15.13
CA THR A 115 -3.59 -20.71 16.00
C THR A 115 -2.47 -20.00 15.24
N THR A 116 -2.43 -20.11 13.91
CA THR A 116 -1.38 -19.48 13.09
C THR A 116 -2.00 -18.60 12.04
N ILE A 117 -1.47 -17.39 11.90
CA ILE A 117 -1.83 -16.47 10.82
C ILE A 117 -0.63 -16.34 9.88
N LEU A 118 -0.79 -16.83 8.65
CA LEU A 118 0.21 -16.72 7.59
C LEU A 118 -0.09 -15.52 6.71
N ILE A 119 0.87 -14.62 6.56
CA ILE A 119 0.79 -13.45 5.68
C ILE A 119 1.79 -13.62 4.54
N VAL A 120 1.29 -13.79 3.31
CA VAL A 120 2.08 -13.99 2.10
C VAL A 120 2.10 -12.69 1.30
N CYS A 121 3.24 -11.99 1.27
CA CYS A 121 3.44 -10.77 0.49
C CYS A 121 4.13 -11.13 -0.83
N HIS A 122 3.37 -11.10 -1.94
CA HIS A 122 3.83 -11.46 -3.29
C HIS A 122 3.75 -10.22 -4.19
N LYS A 123 4.89 -9.54 -4.38
CA LYS A 123 4.98 -8.28 -5.12
C LYS A 123 5.27 -8.47 -6.60
N GLU A 124 5.08 -7.39 -7.38
CA GLU A 124 5.40 -7.28 -8.83
C GLU A 124 4.50 -8.05 -9.78
N LYS A 125 3.92 -9.14 -9.35
CA LYS A 125 3.04 -10.00 -10.15
C LYS A 125 2.01 -10.71 -9.29
N ASN A 126 1.00 -11.28 -9.94
CA ASN A 126 -0.01 -12.09 -9.27
C ASN A 126 0.40 -13.57 -9.22
N VAL A 127 -0.04 -14.26 -8.18
CA VAL A 127 -0.08 -15.73 -8.16
C VAL A 127 -1.13 -16.19 -9.17
N ASP A 128 -0.86 -17.29 -9.89
CA ASP A 128 -1.82 -17.85 -10.83
C ASP A 128 -3.11 -18.27 -10.10
N LYS A 129 -4.24 -17.69 -10.54
CA LYS A 129 -5.58 -17.97 -9.98
C LYS A 129 -6.04 -19.40 -10.18
N HIS A 130 -5.44 -20.11 -11.13
CA HIS A 130 -5.72 -21.54 -11.38
C HIS A 130 -4.88 -22.48 -10.50
N SER A 131 -3.83 -21.96 -9.85
CA SER A 131 -2.98 -22.74 -8.95
C SER A 131 -3.74 -23.27 -7.74
N GLN A 132 -3.30 -24.39 -7.21
CA GLN A 132 -3.87 -24.96 -5.98
C GLN A 132 -3.64 -24.03 -4.78
N LEU A 133 -2.51 -23.33 -4.75
CA LEU A 133 -2.19 -22.34 -3.72
C LEU A 133 -3.24 -21.23 -3.66
N TYR A 134 -3.52 -20.58 -4.82
CA TYR A 134 -4.51 -19.51 -4.85
C TYR A 134 -5.89 -20.01 -4.43
N LYS A 135 -6.33 -21.15 -4.98
CA LYS A 135 -7.65 -21.71 -4.68
C LYS A 135 -7.84 -22.04 -3.20
N SER A 136 -6.83 -22.63 -2.57
CA SER A 136 -6.88 -22.96 -1.15
C SER A 136 -6.92 -21.70 -0.28
N ILE A 137 -6.15 -20.65 -0.61
CA ILE A 137 -6.19 -19.39 0.13
C ILE A 137 -7.53 -18.66 -0.08
N ALA A 138 -8.04 -18.64 -1.31
CA ALA A 138 -9.34 -18.01 -1.60
C ALA A 138 -10.50 -18.69 -0.84
N GLN A 139 -10.38 -19.99 -0.56
CA GLN A 139 -11.38 -20.75 0.19
C GLN A 139 -11.28 -20.54 1.70
N HIS A 140 -10.09 -20.45 2.28
CA HIS A 140 -9.88 -20.49 3.73
C HIS A 140 -9.32 -19.20 4.32
N GLY A 141 -8.92 -18.26 3.48
CA GLY A 141 -8.23 -17.03 3.87
C GLY A 141 -8.78 -15.79 3.20
N ALA A 142 -7.94 -14.77 3.12
CA ALA A 142 -8.24 -13.49 2.49
C ALA A 142 -7.22 -13.18 1.39
N VAL A 143 -7.70 -12.62 0.27
CA VAL A 143 -6.86 -12.23 -0.87
C VAL A 143 -7.01 -10.74 -1.13
N LEU A 144 -5.88 -10.05 -1.26
CA LEU A 144 -5.79 -8.73 -1.87
C LEU A 144 -5.06 -8.86 -3.21
N GLU A 145 -5.68 -8.42 -4.28
CA GLU A 145 -5.05 -8.21 -5.57
C GLU A 145 -4.84 -6.71 -5.78
N SER A 146 -3.58 -6.28 -5.77
CA SER A 146 -3.19 -4.88 -5.81
C SER A 146 -2.69 -4.50 -7.20
N VAL A 147 -3.37 -3.55 -7.84
CA VAL A 147 -3.02 -3.05 -9.18
C VAL A 147 -2.58 -1.59 -9.09
N ARG A 148 -1.66 -1.20 -9.98
CA ARG A 148 -1.19 0.18 -10.06
C ARG A 148 -2.31 1.13 -10.48
N PRO A 149 -2.40 2.31 -9.85
CA PRO A 149 -3.31 3.35 -10.28
C PRO A 149 -2.88 3.92 -11.64
N ARG A 150 -3.86 4.44 -12.36
CA ARG A 150 -3.62 5.34 -13.50
C ARG A 150 -3.56 6.78 -13.00
N ASP A 151 -2.99 7.68 -13.80
CA ASP A 151 -2.80 9.09 -13.41
C ASP A 151 -4.10 9.74 -12.90
N TYR A 152 -5.23 9.52 -13.57
CA TYR A 152 -6.52 10.09 -13.18
C TYR A 152 -7.12 9.46 -11.90
N GLU A 153 -6.60 8.33 -11.43
CA GLU A 153 -7.07 7.64 -10.21
C GLU A 153 -6.32 8.13 -8.96
N ILE A 154 -5.18 8.82 -9.13
CA ILE A 154 -4.36 9.34 -8.03
C ILE A 154 -5.10 10.39 -7.23
N GLY A 155 -5.73 11.36 -7.90
CA GLY A 155 -6.43 12.44 -7.23
C GLY A 155 -7.53 11.96 -6.26
N PRO A 156 -8.46 11.11 -6.69
CA PRO A 156 -9.47 10.51 -5.82
C PRO A 156 -8.87 9.70 -4.66
N TRP A 157 -7.82 8.90 -4.93
CA TRP A 157 -7.13 8.16 -3.89
C TRP A 157 -6.48 9.08 -2.85
N LEU A 158 -5.80 10.13 -3.30
CA LEU A 158 -5.14 11.12 -2.45
C LEU A 158 -6.12 11.81 -1.51
N ALA A 159 -7.28 12.23 -2.05
CA ALA A 159 -8.33 12.84 -1.24
C ALA A 159 -8.85 11.88 -0.16
N GLN A 160 -9.07 10.61 -0.51
CA GLN A 160 -9.50 9.58 0.44
C GLN A 160 -8.41 9.28 1.48
N PHE A 161 -7.15 9.22 1.06
CA PHE A 161 -6.02 9.00 1.95
C PHE A 161 -5.89 10.11 2.98
N VAL A 162 -5.95 11.37 2.56
CA VAL A 162 -5.91 12.55 3.45
C VAL A 162 -7.13 12.59 4.37
N ALA A 163 -8.33 12.24 3.88
CA ALA A 163 -9.53 12.14 4.68
C ALA A 163 -9.40 11.09 5.79
N SER A 164 -8.74 9.96 5.51
CA SER A 164 -8.47 8.91 6.52
C SER A 164 -7.55 9.38 7.66
N LYS A 165 -6.83 10.51 7.46
CA LYS A 165 -5.99 11.17 8.47
C LYS A 165 -6.70 12.34 9.16
N GLY A 166 -8.00 12.52 8.91
CA GLY A 166 -8.82 13.59 9.52
C GLY A 166 -8.65 14.97 8.88
N CYS A 167 -8.03 15.03 7.69
CA CYS A 167 -7.77 16.27 6.96
C CYS A 167 -8.49 16.28 5.60
N THR A 168 -8.54 17.44 4.97
CA THR A 168 -8.94 17.64 3.57
C THR A 168 -7.77 18.26 2.80
N ILE A 169 -7.78 18.16 1.48
CA ILE A 169 -6.77 18.78 0.62
C ILE A 169 -7.47 19.60 -0.46
N ASP A 170 -6.95 20.78 -0.79
CA ASP A 170 -7.51 21.56 -1.89
C ASP A 170 -7.02 21.06 -3.26
N ALA A 171 -7.76 21.42 -4.31
CA ALA A 171 -7.51 20.93 -5.66
C ALA A 171 -6.13 21.34 -6.20
N LYS A 172 -5.64 22.55 -5.83
CA LYS A 172 -4.33 23.02 -6.27
C LYS A 172 -3.20 22.24 -5.58
N ALA A 173 -3.28 22.04 -4.26
CA ALA A 173 -2.33 21.25 -3.51
C ALA A 173 -2.29 19.80 -4.00
N GLN A 174 -3.45 19.21 -4.32
CA GLN A 174 -3.56 17.88 -4.90
C GLN A 174 -2.86 17.79 -6.25
N ALA A 175 -3.10 18.76 -7.16
CA ALA A 175 -2.46 18.80 -8.46
C ALA A 175 -0.93 18.94 -8.32
N MET A 176 -0.45 19.85 -7.47
CA MET A 176 0.99 20.02 -7.20
C MET A 176 1.67 18.73 -6.75
N LEU A 177 1.04 17.99 -5.83
CA LEU A 177 1.56 16.70 -5.36
C LEU A 177 1.59 15.66 -6.47
N THR A 178 0.50 15.54 -7.23
CA THR A 178 0.38 14.55 -8.30
C THR A 178 1.39 14.81 -9.42
N ASP A 179 1.55 16.06 -9.82
CA ASP A 179 2.49 16.47 -10.87
C ASP A 179 3.96 16.21 -10.48
N HIS A 180 4.29 16.43 -9.19
CA HIS A 180 5.66 16.27 -8.72
C HIS A 180 6.02 14.83 -8.36
N LEU A 181 5.11 14.10 -7.71
CA LEU A 181 5.37 12.75 -7.19
C LEU A 181 4.90 11.64 -8.13
N GLY A 182 4.11 11.98 -9.15
CA GLY A 182 3.56 11.03 -10.11
C GLY A 182 2.57 10.04 -9.47
N THR A 183 2.65 8.77 -9.88
CA THR A 183 1.73 7.70 -9.44
C THR A 183 2.29 6.82 -8.33
N ASP A 184 3.42 7.17 -7.74
CA ASP A 184 4.05 6.40 -6.65
C ASP A 184 3.32 6.66 -5.31
N LEU A 185 2.40 5.76 -4.97
CA LEU A 185 1.58 5.88 -3.75
C LEU A 185 2.41 5.86 -2.46
N ALA A 186 3.49 5.10 -2.44
CA ALA A 186 4.37 5.02 -1.27
C ALA A 186 5.08 6.35 -1.05
N LYS A 187 5.61 6.96 -2.12
CA LYS A 187 6.26 8.25 -2.08
C LYS A 187 5.28 9.36 -1.65
N ILE A 188 4.09 9.38 -2.25
CA ILE A 188 3.03 10.35 -1.90
C ILE A 188 2.63 10.19 -0.42
N SER A 189 2.41 8.96 0.05
CA SER A 189 2.05 8.68 1.43
C SER A 189 3.13 9.14 2.42
N ASN A 190 4.40 8.91 2.10
CA ASN A 190 5.53 9.32 2.93
C ASN A 190 5.66 10.85 3.01
N GLU A 191 5.56 11.56 1.88
CA GLU A 191 5.62 13.03 1.86
C GLU A 191 4.44 13.64 2.61
N LEU A 192 3.23 13.11 2.42
CA LEU A 192 2.06 13.54 3.19
C LEU A 192 2.20 13.24 4.69
N GLY A 193 2.80 12.10 5.05
CA GLY A 193 3.06 11.77 6.44
C GLY A 193 3.97 12.80 7.11
N LYS A 194 5.07 13.19 6.45
CA LYS A 194 5.99 14.24 6.93
C LYS A 194 5.28 15.60 7.02
N LEU A 195 4.51 15.95 5.97
CA LEU A 195 3.73 17.19 5.94
C LEU A 195 2.79 17.28 7.14
N LEU A 196 1.99 16.23 7.37
CA LEU A 196 1.00 16.22 8.48
C LEU A 196 1.66 16.36 9.85
N LEU A 197 2.89 15.84 10.03
CA LEU A 197 3.66 16.00 11.27
C LEU A 197 4.20 17.43 11.47
N SER A 198 4.44 18.17 10.38
CA SER A 198 4.96 19.53 10.41
C SER A 198 3.87 20.61 10.53
N LEU A 199 2.62 20.24 10.25
CA LEU A 199 1.50 21.20 10.34
C LEU A 199 1.15 21.53 11.80
N PRO A 200 0.69 22.77 12.10
CA PRO A 200 0.18 23.13 13.41
C PRO A 200 -0.96 22.22 13.85
N GLU A 201 -1.03 21.93 15.15
CA GLU A 201 -2.14 21.17 15.73
C GLU A 201 -3.50 21.76 15.36
N GLY A 202 -4.44 20.89 14.99
CA GLY A 202 -5.79 21.30 14.58
C GLY A 202 -5.93 21.72 13.12
N THR A 203 -4.87 21.67 12.32
CA THR A 203 -4.96 21.92 10.87
C THR A 203 -5.82 20.84 10.21
N LYS A 204 -6.96 21.23 9.65
CA LYS A 204 -7.91 20.31 8.99
C LYS A 204 -7.85 20.35 7.46
N LYS A 205 -7.10 21.29 6.89
CA LYS A 205 -7.03 21.48 5.44
C LYS A 205 -5.60 21.69 4.97
N ILE A 206 -5.16 20.85 4.03
CA ILE A 206 -3.88 20.98 3.33
C ILE A 206 -4.07 21.91 2.14
N THR A 207 -3.24 22.96 2.05
CA THR A 207 -3.26 23.98 0.99
C THR A 207 -1.98 23.93 0.17
N ASP A 208 -2.00 24.61 -0.98
CA ASP A 208 -0.81 24.81 -1.84
C ASP A 208 0.37 25.44 -1.08
N ALA A 209 0.09 26.39 -0.17
CA ALA A 209 1.13 27.01 0.66
C ALA A 209 1.82 25.99 1.58
N HIS A 210 1.07 25.03 2.13
CA HIS A 210 1.63 23.95 2.94
C HIS A 210 2.54 23.04 2.11
N ILE A 211 2.17 22.74 0.86
CA ILE A 211 2.97 21.95 -0.07
C ILE A 211 4.28 22.66 -0.42
N GLU A 212 4.18 23.96 -0.77
CA GLU A 212 5.36 24.79 -1.10
C GLU A 212 6.36 24.82 0.06
N GLN A 213 5.86 25.09 1.26
CA GLN A 213 6.71 25.30 2.43
C GLN A 213 7.38 24.02 2.93
N ASN A 214 6.72 22.86 2.82
CA ASN A 214 7.18 21.62 3.44
C ASN A 214 7.75 20.60 2.45
N ILE A 215 7.34 20.65 1.18
CA ILE A 215 7.77 19.69 0.14
C ILE A 215 8.69 20.36 -0.87
N GLY A 216 8.76 21.70 -0.87
CA GLY A 216 9.64 22.47 -1.76
C GLY A 216 9.11 22.58 -3.20
N ILE A 217 7.83 22.33 -3.43
CA ILE A 217 7.20 22.45 -4.74
C ILE A 217 6.64 23.87 -4.86
N SER A 218 7.12 24.63 -5.86
CA SER A 218 6.63 26.00 -6.07
C SER A 218 5.14 26.02 -6.40
N LYS A 219 4.39 26.85 -5.69
CA LYS A 219 2.97 27.06 -5.97
C LYS A 219 2.71 27.90 -7.24
N ASP A 220 3.71 28.68 -7.67
CA ASP A 220 3.60 29.60 -8.81
C ASP A 220 4.24 29.03 -10.08
N PHE A 221 5.21 28.11 -9.94
CA PHE A 221 5.96 27.49 -11.03
C PHE A 221 5.79 25.98 -11.02
N ASN A 222 4.64 25.51 -11.51
CA ASN A 222 4.31 24.09 -11.65
C ASN A 222 3.47 23.85 -12.90
N ASN A 223 3.31 22.60 -13.32
CA ASN A 223 2.57 22.23 -14.53
C ASN A 223 1.10 22.68 -14.50
N PHE A 224 0.47 22.69 -13.32
CA PHE A 224 -0.91 23.12 -13.17
C PHE A 224 -1.06 24.62 -13.51
N GLU A 225 -0.17 25.48 -12.98
CA GLU A 225 -0.17 26.91 -13.26
C GLU A 225 0.21 27.18 -14.73
N LEU A 226 1.11 26.40 -15.32
CA LEU A 226 1.41 26.49 -16.75
C LEU A 226 0.17 26.18 -17.59
N CYS A 227 -0.52 25.07 -17.36
CA CYS A 227 -1.74 24.73 -18.06
C CYS A 227 -2.82 25.80 -17.90
N LYS A 228 -2.98 26.34 -16.70
CA LYS A 228 -3.93 27.42 -16.41
C LYS A 228 -3.57 28.71 -17.17
N ALA A 229 -2.31 29.08 -17.22
CA ALA A 229 -1.84 30.25 -17.98
C ALA A 229 -2.07 30.06 -19.48
N VAL A 230 -1.79 28.89 -20.03
CA VAL A 230 -2.02 28.58 -21.47
C VAL A 230 -3.51 28.58 -21.81
N THR A 231 -4.34 27.90 -21.02
CA THR A 231 -5.79 27.84 -21.25
C THR A 231 -6.48 29.18 -21.03
N GLY A 232 -5.96 30.01 -20.12
CA GLY A 232 -6.41 31.37 -19.86
C GLY A 232 -5.82 32.40 -20.83
N GLN A 233 -5.04 31.98 -21.84
CA GLN A 233 -4.37 32.83 -22.83
C GLN A 233 -3.45 33.89 -22.20
N ASN A 234 -2.92 33.62 -21.00
CA ASN A 234 -1.94 34.48 -20.33
C ASN A 234 -0.52 34.10 -20.76
N LEU A 235 -0.11 34.63 -21.92
CA LEU A 235 1.18 34.33 -22.54
C LEU A 235 2.36 34.72 -21.65
N GLU A 236 2.27 35.88 -20.97
CA GLU A 236 3.34 36.35 -20.08
C GLU A 236 3.62 35.39 -18.96
N GLN A 237 2.58 34.95 -18.27
CA GLN A 237 2.70 33.98 -17.19
C GLN A 237 3.19 32.60 -17.70
N ALA A 238 2.67 32.13 -18.84
CA ALA A 238 3.10 30.87 -19.45
C ALA A 238 4.59 30.89 -19.80
N LEU A 239 5.09 31.98 -20.42
CA LEU A 239 6.50 32.13 -20.74
C LEU A 239 7.38 32.23 -19.50
N ARG A 240 6.94 32.90 -18.44
CA ARG A 240 7.63 33.01 -17.17
C ARG A 240 7.79 31.65 -16.50
N ILE A 241 6.75 30.83 -16.52
CA ILE A 241 6.80 29.46 -15.97
C ILE A 241 7.72 28.56 -16.82
N ALA A 242 7.63 28.64 -18.14
CA ALA A 242 8.46 27.88 -19.06
C ALA A 242 9.96 28.23 -18.88
N ASP A 243 10.29 29.53 -18.73
CA ASP A 243 11.67 29.99 -18.47
C ASP A 243 12.20 29.48 -17.12
N HIS A 244 11.33 29.45 -16.08
CA HIS A 244 11.68 28.86 -14.78
C HIS A 244 12.03 27.37 -14.92
N PHE A 245 11.25 26.57 -15.66
CA PHE A 245 11.55 25.16 -15.89
C PHE A 245 12.83 24.95 -16.70
N ALA A 246 13.09 25.82 -17.68
CA ALA A 246 14.33 25.76 -18.46
C ALA A 246 15.60 26.01 -17.62
N ARG A 247 15.48 26.85 -16.58
CA ARG A 247 16.61 27.17 -15.67
C ARG A 247 16.76 26.21 -14.50
N ASN A 248 15.71 25.44 -14.18
CA ASN A 248 15.67 24.50 -13.04
C ASN A 248 15.13 23.14 -13.52
N PRO A 249 15.94 22.39 -14.32
CA PRO A 249 15.55 21.10 -14.89
C PRO A 249 15.39 19.98 -13.84
#